data_0b7b820e7e2f20a8cb50c235f751113d
#
_entry.id   0b7b820e7e2f20a8cb50c235f751113d
#
_cell.length_a   1.000
_cell.length_b   1.000
_cell.length_c   1.000
_cell.angle_alpha   90.00
_cell.angle_beta   90.00
_cell.angle_gamma   90.00
#
_symmetry.space_group_name_H-M   'P 1'
#
loop_
_entity.id
_entity.type
_entity.pdbx_description
1 polymer ?
#
loop_
_entity_poly.entity_id
_entity_poly.type
_entity_poly.pdbx_seq_one_letter_code
_entity_poly.pdbx_strand_id
1 'polypeptide(L)'
;MMKAIKQCRACGSERLTRFLDLGEQYLSDFKENNSKTPKYPLVAVFCENCTLVQLKHTTPQAEMYHDRYGFKSGVSDSIKADLDSIVTHAYQYNNDPQKWLD
;
A
#
# COMPACT_ATOMS: atom_id res chain seq x y z
N MET A 1 2.94 7.88 16.48
CA MET A 1 4.04 8.65 15.86
C MET A 1 4.65 7.86 14.73
N MET A 2 4.77 8.49 13.61
CA MET A 2 5.31 7.86 12.41
C MET A 2 6.84 7.77 12.47
N LYS A 3 7.38 6.59 12.16
CA LYS A 3 8.82 6.37 12.16
C LYS A 3 9.33 6.20 10.72
N ALA A 4 10.46 6.83 10.42
CA ALA A 4 11.21 6.54 9.21
C ALA A 4 11.94 5.20 9.35
N ILE A 5 11.95 4.42 8.29
CA ILE A 5 12.77 3.21 8.25
C ILE A 5 14.26 3.60 8.15
N LYS A 6 15.10 2.80 8.76
CA LYS A 6 16.56 2.92 8.68
C LYS A 6 17.19 1.83 7.83
N GLN A 7 16.44 0.76 7.59
CA GLN A 7 16.88 -0.41 6.85
C GLN A 7 15.82 -0.83 5.83
N CYS A 8 16.29 -1.40 4.73
CA CYS A 8 15.42 -1.97 3.71
C CYS A 8 14.57 -3.11 4.30
N ARG A 9 13.27 -3.08 4.03
CA ARG A 9 12.33 -4.10 4.51
C ARG A 9 12.60 -5.50 3.94
N ALA A 10 13.21 -5.57 2.75
CA ALA A 10 13.50 -6.84 2.09
C ALA A 10 14.87 -7.41 2.48
N CYS A 11 15.94 -6.63 2.37
CA CYS A 11 17.31 -7.15 2.54
C CYS A 11 18.04 -6.66 3.80
N GLY A 12 17.45 -5.72 4.56
CA GLY A 12 18.04 -5.17 5.78
C GLY A 12 19.17 -4.16 5.55
N SER A 13 19.52 -3.83 4.31
CA SER A 13 20.58 -2.85 4.01
C SER A 13 20.19 -1.46 4.49
N GLU A 14 21.17 -0.71 5.01
CA GLU A 14 21.00 0.70 5.40
C GLU A 14 21.19 1.68 4.23
N ARG A 15 21.56 1.18 3.07
CA ARG A 15 21.82 1.98 1.86
C ARG A 15 20.53 2.35 1.16
N LEU A 16 19.77 3.27 1.78
CA LEU A 16 18.49 3.78 1.26
C LEU A 16 18.68 5.19 0.72
N THR A 17 18.39 5.38 -0.55
CA THR A 17 18.46 6.69 -1.22
C THR A 17 17.06 7.22 -1.50
N ARG A 18 16.76 8.42 -1.01
CA ARG A 18 15.51 9.12 -1.34
C ARG A 18 15.57 9.61 -2.79
N PHE A 19 14.53 9.30 -3.55
CA PHE A 19 14.42 9.78 -4.93
C PHE A 19 13.12 10.54 -5.22
N LEU A 20 12.09 10.41 -4.37
CA LEU A 20 10.83 11.12 -4.54
C LEU A 20 10.30 11.56 -3.18
N ASP A 21 9.93 12.83 -3.09
CA ASP A 21 9.32 13.43 -1.91
C ASP A 21 8.10 14.24 -2.35
N LEU A 22 6.91 13.75 -2.03
CA LEU A 22 5.63 14.42 -2.32
C LEU A 22 5.13 15.27 -1.16
N GLY A 23 5.96 15.49 -0.16
CA GLY A 23 5.61 16.23 1.03
C GLY A 23 4.60 15.51 1.90
N GLU A 24 3.89 16.27 2.72
CA GLU A 24 2.86 15.72 3.59
C GLU A 24 1.52 15.63 2.89
N GLN A 25 0.90 14.44 2.95
CA GLN A 25 -0.36 14.11 2.31
C GLN A 25 -1.42 13.71 3.32
N TYR A 26 -2.67 14.00 3.01
CA TYR A 26 -3.80 13.50 3.77
C TYR A 26 -4.04 12.02 3.47
N LEU A 27 -4.50 11.30 4.46
CA LEU A 27 -5.06 9.96 4.26
C LEU A 27 -6.48 10.06 3.67
N SER A 28 -6.91 9.00 2.98
CA SER A 28 -8.28 8.89 2.47
C SER A 28 -9.26 8.77 3.64
N ASP A 29 -9.90 9.87 3.98
CA ASP A 29 -10.92 9.93 5.03
C ASP A 29 -11.95 10.99 4.66
N PHE A 30 -13.14 10.55 4.25
CA PHE A 30 -14.25 11.43 3.88
C PHE A 30 -15.01 11.84 5.14
N LYS A 31 -14.77 13.06 5.61
CA LYS A 31 -15.42 13.63 6.79
C LYS A 31 -16.44 14.67 6.39
N GLU A 32 -17.54 14.73 7.12
CA GLU A 32 -18.61 15.71 6.89
C GLU A 32 -18.26 17.13 7.34
N ASN A 33 -17.22 17.28 8.14
CA ASN A 33 -16.80 18.58 8.67
C ASN A 33 -15.28 18.78 8.60
N ASN A 34 -14.85 20.04 8.70
CA ASN A 34 -13.45 20.45 8.67
C ASN A 34 -12.65 20.07 9.93
N SER A 35 -12.91 18.92 10.52
CA SER A 35 -12.09 18.44 11.62
C SER A 35 -10.64 18.28 11.16
N LYS A 36 -9.68 18.60 12.02
CA LYS A 36 -8.26 18.46 11.72
C LYS A 36 -7.94 17.03 11.32
N THR A 37 -7.57 16.85 10.08
CA THR A 37 -7.12 15.55 9.56
C THR A 37 -5.60 15.52 9.58
N PRO A 38 -4.98 14.50 10.17
CA PRO A 38 -3.51 14.42 10.19
C PRO A 38 -2.97 14.23 8.77
N LYS A 39 -1.79 14.81 8.55
CA LYS A 39 -1.01 14.61 7.34
C LYS A 39 0.19 13.74 7.66
N TYR A 40 0.63 13.00 6.67
CA TYR A 40 1.77 12.10 6.76
C TYR A 40 2.72 12.31 5.58
N PRO A 41 4.04 12.25 5.79
CA PRO A 41 4.98 12.39 4.70
C PRO A 41 4.89 11.21 3.74
N LEU A 42 4.89 11.52 2.45
CA LEU A 42 4.92 10.53 1.36
C LEU A 42 6.25 10.64 0.64
N VAL A 43 7.20 9.83 1.09
CA VAL A 43 8.58 9.81 0.60
C VAL A 43 8.93 8.41 0.13
N ALA A 44 9.40 8.29 -1.11
CA ALA A 44 9.88 7.02 -1.65
C ALA A 44 11.40 6.96 -1.61
N VAL A 45 11.91 5.81 -1.20
CA VAL A 45 13.33 5.50 -1.15
C VAL A 45 13.64 4.25 -1.98
N PHE A 46 14.85 4.20 -2.48
CA PHE A 46 15.38 3.10 -3.26
C PHE A 46 16.48 2.41 -2.47
N CYS A 47 16.44 1.10 -2.38
CA CYS A 47 17.51 0.33 -1.78
C CYS A 47 18.62 0.08 -2.81
N GLU A 48 19.81 0.60 -2.56
CA GLU A 48 20.94 0.44 -3.47
C GLU A 48 21.48 -1.00 -3.51
N ASN A 49 21.13 -1.83 -2.51
CA ASN A 49 21.58 -3.21 -2.45
C ASN A 49 20.66 -4.17 -3.23
N CYS A 50 19.35 -4.17 -2.94
CA CYS A 50 18.41 -5.11 -3.56
C CYS A 50 17.46 -4.47 -4.58
N THR A 51 17.58 -3.17 -4.83
CA THR A 51 16.78 -2.37 -5.79
C THR A 51 15.32 -2.16 -5.42
N LEU A 52 14.87 -2.59 -4.25
CA LEU A 52 13.50 -2.38 -3.83
C LEU A 52 13.17 -0.88 -3.66
N VAL A 53 12.13 -0.43 -4.33
CA VAL A 53 11.50 0.88 -4.10
C VAL A 53 10.46 0.72 -3.00
N GLN A 54 10.50 1.59 -2.00
CA GLN A 54 9.65 1.49 -0.83
C GLN A 54 9.39 2.86 -0.19
N LEU A 55 8.34 2.96 0.61
CA LEU A 55 8.07 4.17 1.37
C LEU A 55 9.02 4.29 2.56
N LYS A 56 9.53 5.49 2.77
CA LYS A 56 10.42 5.80 3.90
C LYS A 56 9.70 5.73 5.25
N HIS A 57 8.40 6.03 5.25
CA HIS A 57 7.59 6.07 6.47
C HIS A 57 6.47 5.04 6.39
N THR A 58 6.09 4.49 7.55
CA THR A 58 4.93 3.61 7.67
C THR A 58 3.83 4.33 8.43
N THR A 59 2.73 4.60 7.77
CA THR A 59 1.55 5.17 8.42
C THR A 59 0.91 4.12 9.34
N PRO A 60 0.44 4.50 10.53
CA PRO A 60 -0.26 3.58 11.40
C PRO A 60 -1.47 2.96 10.70
N GLN A 61 -1.56 1.63 10.71
CA GLN A 61 -2.59 0.90 9.99
C GLN A 61 -4.02 1.28 10.44
N ALA A 62 -4.21 1.51 11.73
CA ALA A 62 -5.50 1.91 12.27
C ALA A 62 -5.99 3.28 11.77
N GLU A 63 -5.07 4.14 11.31
CA GLU A 63 -5.42 5.43 10.72
C GLU A 63 -5.69 5.33 9.21
N MET A 64 -5.18 4.31 8.55
CA MET A 64 -5.44 4.05 7.13
C MET A 64 -6.72 3.26 6.92
N TYR A 65 -6.94 2.24 7.72
CA TYR A 65 -8.05 1.29 7.58
C TYR A 65 -8.94 1.34 8.82
N HIS A 66 -10.06 2.02 8.70
CA HIS A 66 -11.04 2.24 9.76
C HIS A 66 -12.46 2.18 9.15
N ASP A 67 -13.47 2.33 9.97
CA ASP A 67 -14.90 2.19 9.58
C ASP A 67 -15.30 3.13 8.44
N ARG A 68 -14.62 4.27 8.27
CA ARG A 68 -14.85 5.23 7.18
C ARG A 68 -14.00 5.00 5.93
N TYR A 69 -13.22 3.92 5.90
CA TYR A 69 -12.46 3.57 4.70
C TYR A 69 -13.43 3.12 3.60
N GLY A 70 -13.55 3.92 2.56
CA GLY A 70 -14.62 3.81 1.57
C GLY A 70 -14.35 2.89 0.39
N PHE A 71 -13.14 2.34 0.27
CA PHE A 71 -12.81 1.50 -0.87
C PHE A 71 -13.27 0.05 -0.66
N LYS A 72 -14.07 -0.44 -1.61
CA LYS A 72 -14.49 -1.85 -1.68
C LYS A 72 -14.39 -2.30 -3.13
N SER A 73 -13.52 -3.26 -3.42
CA SER A 73 -13.30 -3.77 -4.77
C SER A 73 -14.53 -4.47 -5.36
N GLY A 74 -15.37 -5.08 -4.53
CA GLY A 74 -16.58 -5.80 -4.96
C GLY A 74 -17.79 -4.93 -5.34
N VAL A 75 -17.67 -3.60 -5.32
CA VAL A 75 -18.78 -2.67 -5.63
C VAL A 75 -18.88 -2.36 -7.13
N SER A 76 -17.75 -2.27 -7.82
CA SER A 76 -17.69 -1.94 -9.25
C SER A 76 -17.77 -3.20 -10.11
N ASP A 77 -18.68 -3.21 -11.09
CA ASP A 77 -18.82 -4.35 -12.03
C ASP A 77 -17.58 -4.51 -12.90
N SER A 78 -16.92 -3.41 -13.28
CA SER A 78 -15.65 -3.46 -14.01
C SER A 78 -14.55 -4.16 -13.20
N ILE A 79 -14.41 -3.83 -11.93
CA ILE A 79 -13.43 -4.46 -11.05
C ILE A 79 -13.74 -5.94 -10.83
N LYS A 80 -15.03 -6.29 -10.68
CA LYS A 80 -15.45 -7.70 -10.59
C LYS A 80 -15.03 -8.49 -11.83
N ALA A 81 -15.27 -7.94 -13.02
CA ALA A 81 -14.88 -8.57 -14.28
C ALA A 81 -13.36 -8.75 -14.39
N ASP A 82 -12.58 -7.75 -13.97
CA ASP A 82 -11.11 -7.83 -13.96
C ASP A 82 -10.62 -8.91 -12.99
N LEU A 83 -11.18 -8.98 -11.79
CA LEU A 83 -10.84 -10.00 -10.80
C LEU A 83 -11.19 -11.40 -11.28
N ASP A 84 -12.36 -11.59 -11.89
CA ASP A 84 -12.76 -12.86 -12.49
C ASP A 84 -11.80 -13.28 -13.62
N SER A 85 -11.35 -12.34 -14.43
CA SER A 85 -10.35 -12.56 -15.47
C SER A 85 -9.02 -13.03 -14.90
N ILE A 86 -8.54 -12.38 -13.82
CA ILE A 86 -7.29 -12.76 -13.15
C ILE A 86 -7.39 -14.19 -12.60
N VAL A 87 -8.49 -14.52 -11.92
CA VAL A 87 -8.71 -15.85 -11.35
C VAL A 87 -8.77 -16.89 -12.46
N THR A 88 -9.49 -16.62 -13.55
CA THR A 88 -9.58 -17.51 -14.71
C THR A 88 -8.21 -17.80 -15.31
N HIS A 89 -7.37 -16.79 -15.48
CA HIS A 89 -6.00 -16.98 -15.96
C HIS A 89 -5.15 -17.78 -14.99
N ALA A 90 -5.27 -17.53 -13.70
CA ALA A 90 -4.52 -18.26 -12.67
C ALA A 90 -4.86 -19.76 -12.69
N TYR A 91 -6.12 -20.13 -12.91
CA TYR A 91 -6.53 -21.53 -13.03
C TYR A 91 -5.87 -22.27 -14.19
N GLN A 92 -5.44 -21.58 -15.24
CA GLN A 92 -4.73 -22.21 -16.36
C GLN A 92 -3.34 -22.73 -15.95
N TYR A 93 -2.75 -22.13 -14.90
CA TYR A 93 -1.42 -22.51 -14.40
C TYR A 93 -1.50 -23.45 -13.21
N ASN A 94 -2.49 -23.28 -12.35
CA ASN A 94 -2.71 -24.12 -11.17
C ASN A 94 -4.20 -24.16 -10.82
N ASN A 95 -4.84 -25.29 -11.01
CA ASN A 95 -6.24 -25.48 -10.68
C ASN A 95 -6.51 -26.03 -9.28
N ASP A 96 -5.47 -26.15 -8.44
CA ASP A 96 -5.59 -26.59 -7.05
C ASP A 96 -5.69 -25.38 -6.11
N PRO A 97 -6.90 -25.02 -5.63
CA PRO A 97 -7.09 -23.84 -4.80
C PRO A 97 -6.38 -23.92 -3.45
N GLN A 98 -6.00 -25.11 -2.98
CA GLN A 98 -5.25 -25.26 -1.73
C GLN A 98 -3.80 -24.77 -1.83
N LYS A 99 -3.29 -24.60 -3.04
CA LYS A 99 -1.92 -24.11 -3.30
C LYS A 99 -1.86 -22.61 -3.57
N TRP A 100 -2.98 -21.94 -3.52
CA TRP A 100 -3.04 -20.48 -3.74
C TRP A 100 -2.80 -19.76 -2.43
N LEU A 101 -2.01 -18.69 -2.53
CA LEU A 101 -1.79 -17.78 -1.42
C LEU A 101 -2.93 -16.76 -1.39
N ASP A 102 -3.51 -16.62 -0.22
CA ASP A 102 -4.53 -15.61 0.02
C ASP A 102 -3.91 -14.36 0.63
#